data_c7804576b2ba315116a627c200c49aed
#
_entry.id   c7804576b2ba315116a627c200c49aed
#
_cell.length_a   1.000
_cell.length_b   1.000
_cell.length_c   1.000
_cell.angle_alpha   90.00
_cell.angle_beta   90.00
_cell.angle_gamma   90.00
#
_symmetry.space_group_name_H-M   'P 1'
#
loop_
_entity.id
_entity.type
_entity.pdbx_description
1 polymer ?
#
loop_
_entity_poly.entity_id
_entity_poly.type
_entity_poly.pdbx_seq_one_letter_code
_entity_poly.pdbx_strand_id
1 'polypeptide(L)'
;MCLALTWCGCIIPLRVGELQIAERAIAQLKHHAQSHALSAYHANGLCFEGQLAAKQGDDAAAERLLRAGLKNLRQTQSETLYTVFLTGLAEVLMTSAQLDEALVTADEALKRAEYSNALWWTPEANRIKGEVLLSCENDAGQAEDHFRRSLDQAHRQGALSWELRSATSLAQMLGDQGRSAEALALLQPIYDRFTEGFNTADLKVAKALLDALR
;
A
#
# COMPACT_ATOMS: atom_id res chain seq x y z
N MET A 1 4.15 4.98 -23.80
CA MET A 1 5.34 4.73 -22.94
C MET A 1 5.04 5.01 -21.47
N CYS A 2 4.58 6.20 -21.05
CA CYS A 2 4.31 6.51 -19.64
C CYS A 2 3.37 5.51 -18.95
N LEU A 3 2.28 5.08 -19.60
CA LEU A 3 1.36 4.11 -19.02
C LEU A 3 2.05 2.78 -18.69
N ALA A 4 2.87 2.25 -19.61
CA ALA A 4 3.61 1.01 -19.39
C ALA A 4 4.65 1.16 -18.27
N LEU A 5 5.38 2.28 -18.22
CA LEU A 5 6.31 2.58 -17.12
C LEU A 5 5.59 2.67 -15.79
N THR A 6 4.42 3.32 -15.75
CA THR A 6 3.60 3.43 -14.52
C THR A 6 3.21 2.07 -13.97
N TRP A 7 2.58 1.22 -14.78
CA TRP A 7 2.04 -0.06 -14.31
C TRP A 7 3.11 -1.14 -14.18
N CYS A 8 3.87 -1.39 -15.25
CA CYS A 8 4.82 -2.49 -15.29
C CYS A 8 6.18 -2.12 -14.68
N GLY A 9 6.59 -0.85 -14.82
CA GLY A 9 7.91 -0.41 -14.38
C GLY A 9 7.94 0.14 -12.94
N CYS A 10 6.87 0.78 -12.47
CA CYS A 10 6.85 1.38 -11.14
C CYS A 10 6.00 0.56 -10.15
N ILE A 11 4.71 0.37 -10.41
CA ILE A 11 3.80 -0.26 -9.44
C ILE A 11 4.24 -1.69 -9.11
N ILE A 12 4.42 -2.55 -10.12
CA ILE A 12 4.75 -3.97 -9.89
C ILE A 12 6.09 -4.12 -9.16
N PRO A 13 7.22 -3.54 -9.65
CA PRO A 13 8.50 -3.68 -8.97
C PRO A 13 8.52 -3.14 -7.54
N LEU A 14 7.84 -2.01 -7.25
CA LEU A 14 7.69 -1.51 -5.89
C LEU A 14 6.93 -2.48 -4.98
N ARG A 15 5.96 -3.23 -5.52
CA ARG A 15 5.17 -4.19 -4.75
C ARG A 15 5.91 -5.49 -4.48
N VAL A 16 6.67 -5.99 -5.44
CA VAL A 16 7.43 -7.25 -5.28
C VAL A 16 8.80 -7.05 -4.62
N GLY A 17 9.23 -5.80 -4.39
CA GLY A 17 10.50 -5.48 -3.75
C GLY A 17 11.69 -5.37 -4.71
N GLU A 18 11.45 -5.29 -6.03
CA GLU A 18 12.48 -5.11 -7.06
C GLU A 18 12.88 -3.63 -7.18
N LEU A 19 13.46 -3.06 -6.09
CA LEU A 19 13.67 -1.62 -5.95
C LEU A 19 14.57 -1.01 -7.01
N GLN A 20 15.60 -1.74 -7.49
CA GLN A 20 16.49 -1.25 -8.56
C GLN A 20 15.77 -1.14 -9.91
N ILE A 21 14.80 -2.03 -10.19
CA ILE A 21 13.98 -1.97 -11.39
C ILE A 21 13.03 -0.77 -11.28
N ALA A 22 12.39 -0.60 -10.12
CA ALA A 22 11.51 0.54 -9.84
C ALA A 22 12.24 1.87 -10.01
N GLU A 23 13.43 2.03 -9.43
CA GLU A 23 14.24 3.24 -9.51
C GLU A 23 14.53 3.66 -10.96
N ARG A 24 14.98 2.71 -11.78
CA ARG A 24 15.25 2.96 -13.21
C ARG A 24 13.99 3.37 -13.96
N ALA A 25 12.87 2.69 -13.72
CA ALA A 25 11.60 3.00 -14.38
C ALA A 25 11.03 4.36 -13.94
N ILE A 26 11.15 4.72 -12.67
CA ILE A 26 10.76 6.03 -12.12
C ILE A 26 11.58 7.15 -12.79
N ALA A 27 12.90 6.98 -12.90
CA ALA A 27 13.76 7.94 -13.57
C ALA A 27 13.36 8.13 -15.05
N GLN A 28 13.10 7.02 -15.76
CA GLN A 28 12.63 7.06 -17.16
C GLN A 28 11.25 7.72 -17.27
N LEU A 29 10.32 7.43 -16.39
CA LEU A 29 8.99 8.03 -16.37
C LEU A 29 9.08 9.55 -16.19
N LYS A 30 9.85 10.02 -15.21
CA LYS A 30 10.05 11.46 -14.93
C LYS A 30 10.70 12.16 -16.12
N HIS A 31 11.77 11.59 -16.66
CA HIS A 31 12.48 12.18 -17.82
C HIS A 31 11.55 12.28 -19.04
N HIS A 32 10.84 11.21 -19.39
CA HIS A 32 9.93 11.21 -20.53
C HIS A 32 8.76 12.17 -20.31
N ALA A 33 8.17 12.18 -19.12
CA ALA A 33 7.07 13.07 -18.80
C ALA A 33 7.49 14.55 -18.89
N GLN A 34 8.70 14.89 -18.44
CA GLN A 34 9.26 16.23 -18.53
C GLN A 34 9.52 16.63 -19.98
N SER A 35 10.14 15.75 -20.79
CA SER A 35 10.47 16.01 -22.18
C SER A 35 9.24 16.24 -23.06
N HIS A 36 8.09 15.72 -22.68
CA HIS A 36 6.83 15.82 -23.42
C HIS A 36 5.76 16.67 -22.73
N ALA A 37 6.12 17.43 -21.69
CA ALA A 37 5.22 18.27 -20.90
C ALA A 37 3.97 17.52 -20.34
N LEU A 38 4.14 16.26 -19.96
CA LEU A 38 3.07 15.40 -19.41
C LEU A 38 2.99 15.56 -17.89
N SER A 39 2.42 16.68 -17.42
CA SER A 39 2.44 17.09 -16.01
C SER A 39 1.89 16.03 -15.05
N ALA A 40 0.80 15.33 -15.38
CA ALA A 40 0.23 14.30 -14.55
C ALA A 40 1.18 13.09 -14.38
N TYR A 41 1.87 12.65 -15.45
CA TYR A 41 2.85 11.58 -15.36
C TYR A 41 4.12 11.99 -14.62
N HIS A 42 4.53 13.26 -14.74
CA HIS A 42 5.62 13.78 -13.92
C HIS A 42 5.27 13.77 -12.43
N ALA A 43 4.05 14.17 -12.08
CA ALA A 43 3.55 14.10 -10.71
C ALA A 43 3.47 12.64 -10.19
N ASN A 44 3.01 11.69 -11.02
CA ASN A 44 3.07 10.26 -10.68
C ASN A 44 4.52 9.81 -10.39
N GLY A 45 5.46 10.25 -11.21
CA GLY A 45 6.89 9.96 -11.02
C GLY A 45 7.43 10.44 -9.68
N LEU A 46 7.02 11.64 -9.22
CA LEU A 46 7.36 12.16 -7.88
C LEU A 46 6.77 11.29 -6.77
N CYS A 47 5.51 10.89 -6.92
CA CYS A 47 4.88 10.03 -5.92
C CYS A 47 5.53 8.62 -5.85
N PHE A 48 5.88 8.03 -6.99
CA PHE A 48 6.61 6.75 -7.01
C PHE A 48 8.00 6.87 -6.41
N GLU A 49 8.71 7.98 -6.67
CA GLU A 49 10.00 8.26 -6.03
C GLU A 49 9.84 8.36 -4.50
N GLY A 50 8.76 8.97 -4.01
CA GLY A 50 8.41 8.99 -2.60
C GLY A 50 8.14 7.59 -2.03
N GLN A 51 7.39 6.75 -2.75
CA GLN A 51 7.18 5.35 -2.33
C GLN A 51 8.48 4.53 -2.34
N LEU A 52 9.39 4.80 -3.27
CA LEU A 52 10.71 4.18 -3.30
C LEU A 52 11.54 4.60 -2.08
N ALA A 53 11.57 5.91 -1.77
CA ALA A 53 12.27 6.45 -0.61
C ALA A 53 11.76 5.82 0.70
N ALA A 54 10.44 5.66 0.87
CA ALA A 54 9.86 4.97 2.01
C ALA A 54 10.36 3.52 2.14
N LYS A 55 10.43 2.79 1.03
CA LYS A 55 10.96 1.41 1.02
C LYS A 55 12.48 1.32 1.28
N GLN A 56 13.18 2.42 1.10
CA GLN A 56 14.60 2.56 1.42
C GLN A 56 14.84 3.09 2.85
N GLY A 57 13.76 3.40 3.59
CA GLY A 57 13.82 3.89 4.97
C GLY A 57 14.05 5.40 5.10
N ASP A 58 13.91 6.17 4.01
CA ASP A 58 13.99 7.65 4.03
C ASP A 58 12.57 8.25 4.07
N ASP A 59 11.94 8.19 5.25
CA ASP A 59 10.57 8.68 5.46
C ASP A 59 10.45 10.19 5.23
N ALA A 60 11.50 10.97 5.52
CA ALA A 60 11.48 12.43 5.31
C ALA A 60 11.45 12.78 3.80
N ALA A 61 12.24 12.10 2.98
CA ALA A 61 12.19 12.26 1.53
C ALA A 61 10.87 11.73 0.97
N ALA A 62 10.38 10.60 1.48
CA ALA A 62 9.13 9.99 1.07
C ALA A 62 7.94 10.93 1.28
N GLU A 63 7.78 11.48 2.46
CA GLU A 63 6.72 12.44 2.79
C GLU A 63 6.77 13.68 1.87
N ARG A 64 7.95 14.29 1.77
CA ARG A 64 8.14 15.48 0.93
C ARG A 64 7.76 15.25 -0.53
N LEU A 65 8.19 14.11 -1.10
CA LEU A 65 7.95 13.76 -2.50
C LEU A 65 6.49 13.40 -2.74
N LEU A 66 5.86 12.61 -1.86
CA LEU A 66 4.45 12.27 -1.94
C LEU A 66 3.56 13.51 -1.86
N ARG A 67 3.82 14.43 -0.90
CA ARG A 67 3.07 15.67 -0.79
C ARG A 67 3.22 16.54 -2.04
N ALA A 68 4.43 16.66 -2.59
CA ALA A 68 4.68 17.44 -3.82
C ALA A 68 3.94 16.82 -5.02
N GLY A 69 4.02 15.51 -5.20
CA GLY A 69 3.34 14.79 -6.26
C GLY A 69 1.81 14.91 -6.17
N LEU A 70 1.24 14.67 -4.99
CA LEU A 70 -0.20 14.79 -4.73
C LEU A 70 -0.72 16.21 -4.97
N LYS A 71 0.03 17.25 -4.57
CA LYS A 71 -0.30 18.64 -4.88
C LYS A 71 -0.40 18.88 -6.40
N ASN A 72 0.56 18.36 -7.15
CA ASN A 72 0.58 18.51 -8.61
C ASN A 72 -0.55 17.72 -9.28
N LEU A 73 -0.89 16.51 -8.77
CA LEU A 73 -2.02 15.72 -9.25
C LEU A 73 -3.36 16.44 -9.04
N ARG A 74 -3.55 17.10 -7.89
CA ARG A 74 -4.73 17.94 -7.65
C ARG A 74 -4.84 19.07 -8.68
N GLN A 75 -3.74 19.74 -9.00
CA GLN A 75 -3.72 20.84 -9.99
C GLN A 75 -4.06 20.36 -11.40
N THR A 76 -3.66 19.13 -11.75
CA THR A 76 -3.94 18.53 -13.06
C THR A 76 -5.25 17.72 -13.11
N GLN A 77 -6.00 17.68 -12.00
CA GLN A 77 -7.24 16.90 -11.84
C GLN A 77 -7.06 15.41 -12.23
N SER A 78 -5.88 14.86 -11.96
CA SER A 78 -5.56 13.46 -12.27
C SER A 78 -5.88 12.56 -11.07
N GLU A 79 -6.95 11.78 -11.20
CA GLU A 79 -7.47 10.92 -10.10
C GLU A 79 -6.99 9.46 -10.17
N THR A 80 -6.44 9.01 -11.31
CA THR A 80 -6.20 7.57 -11.60
C THR A 80 -5.40 6.85 -10.52
N LEU A 81 -4.35 7.47 -9.97
CA LEU A 81 -3.48 6.89 -8.94
C LEU A 81 -3.50 7.70 -7.63
N TYR A 82 -4.39 8.67 -7.53
CA TYR A 82 -4.43 9.58 -6.38
C TYR A 82 -4.63 8.82 -5.06
N THR A 83 -5.56 7.86 -5.04
CA THR A 83 -5.82 6.99 -3.88
C THR A 83 -4.59 6.14 -3.52
N VAL A 84 -3.86 5.63 -4.52
CA VAL A 84 -2.62 4.85 -4.30
C VAL A 84 -1.59 5.67 -3.54
N PHE A 85 -1.41 6.93 -3.93
CA PHE A 85 -0.41 7.81 -3.33
C PHE A 85 -0.85 8.38 -1.99
N LEU A 86 -2.15 8.63 -1.79
CA LEU A 86 -2.68 8.96 -0.46
C LEU A 86 -2.47 7.81 0.52
N THR A 87 -2.72 6.58 0.10
CA THR A 87 -2.48 5.39 0.95
C THR A 87 -0.99 5.29 1.32
N GLY A 88 -0.09 5.53 0.35
CA GLY A 88 1.35 5.55 0.61
C GLY A 88 1.78 6.69 1.54
N LEU A 89 1.15 7.88 1.44
CA LEU A 89 1.41 8.98 2.37
C LEU A 89 0.93 8.66 3.78
N ALA A 90 -0.25 8.03 3.94
CA ALA A 90 -0.74 7.60 5.25
C ALA A 90 0.21 6.60 5.92
N GLU A 91 0.77 5.65 5.14
CA GLU A 91 1.78 4.69 5.63
C GLU A 91 3.06 5.42 6.12
N VAL A 92 3.57 6.39 5.35
CA VAL A 92 4.77 7.17 5.73
C VAL A 92 4.50 8.05 6.96
N LEU A 93 3.34 8.69 7.05
CA LEU A 93 2.96 9.48 8.23
C LEU A 93 2.84 8.61 9.49
N MET A 94 2.33 7.39 9.36
CA MET A 94 2.26 6.43 10.44
C MET A 94 3.66 6.05 10.94
N THR A 95 4.59 5.70 10.04
CA THR A 95 5.97 5.36 10.44
C THR A 95 6.72 6.53 11.04
N SER A 96 6.39 7.76 10.64
CA SER A 96 6.91 9.01 11.21
C SER A 96 6.19 9.46 12.49
N ALA A 97 5.33 8.63 13.08
CA ALA A 97 4.54 8.92 14.29
C ALA A 97 3.60 10.15 14.18
N GLN A 98 3.23 10.54 12.97
CA GLN A 98 2.26 11.62 12.70
C GLN A 98 0.83 11.02 12.58
N LEU A 99 0.37 10.37 13.66
CA LEU A 99 -0.79 9.46 13.63
C LEU A 99 -2.12 10.16 13.30
N ASP A 100 -2.34 11.36 13.82
CA ASP A 100 -3.57 12.12 13.54
C ASP A 100 -3.69 12.45 12.03
N GLU A 101 -2.59 12.89 11.42
CA GLU A 101 -2.59 13.20 9.99
C GLU A 101 -2.63 11.92 9.14
N ALA A 102 -1.99 10.84 9.59
CA ALA A 102 -2.07 9.53 8.94
C ALA A 102 -3.53 9.04 8.86
N LEU A 103 -4.28 9.17 9.96
CA LEU A 103 -5.69 8.77 10.02
C LEU A 103 -6.55 9.61 9.06
N VAL A 104 -6.41 10.93 9.08
CA VAL A 104 -7.12 11.83 8.16
C VAL A 104 -6.79 11.51 6.70
N THR A 105 -5.51 11.24 6.40
CA THR A 105 -5.05 10.89 5.04
C THR A 105 -5.60 9.54 4.58
N ALA A 106 -5.65 8.54 5.47
CA ALA A 106 -6.25 7.23 5.18
C ALA A 106 -7.76 7.35 4.92
N ASP A 107 -8.46 8.19 5.70
CA ASP A 107 -9.88 8.49 5.46
C ASP A 107 -10.13 9.18 4.12
N GLU A 108 -9.28 10.14 3.74
CA GLU A 108 -9.36 10.77 2.43
C GLU A 108 -9.13 9.75 1.32
N ALA A 109 -8.17 8.82 1.48
CA ALA A 109 -7.92 7.77 0.49
C ALA A 109 -9.15 6.89 0.26
N LEU A 110 -9.84 6.46 1.32
CA LEU A 110 -11.06 5.64 1.21
C LEU A 110 -12.20 6.41 0.55
N LYS A 111 -12.47 7.65 0.97
CA LYS A 111 -13.51 8.50 0.36
C LYS A 111 -13.24 8.74 -1.13
N ARG A 112 -11.99 8.95 -1.50
CA ARG A 112 -11.57 9.12 -2.91
C ARG A 112 -11.74 7.86 -3.73
N ALA A 113 -11.43 6.68 -3.17
CA ALA A 113 -11.63 5.40 -3.83
C ALA A 113 -13.10 5.18 -4.20
N GLU A 114 -14.03 5.52 -3.29
CA GLU A 114 -15.47 5.44 -3.51
C GLU A 114 -15.92 6.43 -4.60
N TYR A 115 -15.50 7.71 -4.49
CA TYR A 115 -15.89 8.76 -5.43
C TYR A 115 -15.40 8.49 -6.86
N SER A 116 -14.14 8.05 -7.02
CA SER A 116 -13.53 7.79 -8.34
C SER A 116 -13.82 6.40 -8.89
N ASN A 117 -14.58 5.57 -8.17
CA ASN A 117 -14.80 4.15 -8.46
C ASN A 117 -13.49 3.35 -8.62
N ALA A 118 -12.41 3.80 -7.95
CA ALA A 118 -11.10 3.15 -7.94
C ALA A 118 -11.08 1.97 -6.96
N LEU A 119 -12.09 1.09 -7.04
CA LEU A 119 -12.34 0.03 -6.06
C LEU A 119 -11.23 -1.02 -5.99
N TRP A 120 -10.40 -1.12 -7.03
CA TRP A 120 -9.28 -2.06 -7.10
C TRP A 120 -8.21 -1.82 -6.02
N TRP A 121 -8.12 -0.59 -5.47
CA TRP A 121 -7.16 -0.23 -4.42
C TRP A 121 -7.77 -0.21 -3.01
N THR A 122 -9.09 -0.34 -2.89
CA THR A 122 -9.80 -0.24 -1.62
C THR A 122 -9.33 -1.27 -0.57
N PRO A 123 -8.96 -2.52 -0.95
CA PRO A 123 -8.39 -3.45 0.03
C PRO A 123 -7.16 -2.88 0.73
N GLU A 124 -6.19 -2.37 -0.02
CA GLU A 124 -4.97 -1.81 0.55
C GLU A 124 -5.24 -0.55 1.39
N ALA A 125 -6.13 0.33 0.93
CA ALA A 125 -6.51 1.52 1.70
C ALA A 125 -7.15 1.16 3.04
N ASN A 126 -8.03 0.13 3.09
CA ASN A 126 -8.56 -0.39 4.35
C ASN A 126 -7.48 -1.03 5.22
N ARG A 127 -6.56 -1.80 4.63
CA ARG A 127 -5.45 -2.40 5.38
C ARG A 127 -4.60 -1.33 6.07
N ILE A 128 -4.16 -0.31 5.32
CA ILE A 128 -3.35 0.79 5.88
C ILE A 128 -4.13 1.56 6.95
N LYS A 129 -5.44 1.80 6.76
CA LYS A 129 -6.25 2.42 7.81
C LYS A 129 -6.29 1.57 9.08
N GLY A 130 -6.42 0.26 8.97
CA GLY A 130 -6.32 -0.66 10.11
C GLY A 130 -4.98 -0.56 10.82
N GLU A 131 -3.87 -0.49 10.10
CA GLU A 131 -2.52 -0.32 10.65
C GLU A 131 -2.37 1.02 11.41
N VAL A 132 -2.87 2.11 10.83
CA VAL A 132 -2.87 3.43 11.48
C VAL A 132 -3.67 3.40 12.78
N LEU A 133 -4.86 2.79 12.78
CA LEU A 133 -5.70 2.67 13.97
C LEU A 133 -5.01 1.84 15.07
N LEU A 134 -4.32 0.75 14.73
CA LEU A 134 -3.52 -0.01 15.69
C LEU A 134 -2.40 0.83 16.30
N SER A 135 -1.75 1.67 15.49
CA SER A 135 -0.67 2.55 15.96
C SER A 135 -1.18 3.66 16.90
N CYS A 136 -2.47 4.02 16.83
CA CYS A 136 -3.09 5.01 17.73
C CYS A 136 -3.44 4.45 19.12
N GLU A 137 -3.14 3.19 19.43
CA GLU A 137 -3.37 2.49 20.74
C GLU A 137 -4.82 2.46 21.25
N ASN A 138 -5.79 3.06 20.57
CA ASN A 138 -7.12 3.30 21.14
C ASN A 138 -8.26 2.51 20.50
N ASP A 139 -8.03 1.74 19.42
CA ASP A 139 -9.17 1.16 18.72
C ASP A 139 -8.88 -0.14 17.96
N ALA A 140 -8.37 -1.15 18.68
CA ALA A 140 -8.12 -2.48 18.13
C ALA A 140 -9.37 -3.09 17.47
N GLY A 141 -10.57 -2.76 17.95
CA GLY A 141 -11.83 -3.21 17.36
C GLY A 141 -12.07 -2.62 15.97
N GLN A 142 -11.89 -1.30 15.83
CA GLN A 142 -12.02 -0.65 14.50
C GLN A 142 -10.90 -1.11 13.55
N ALA A 143 -9.68 -1.32 14.03
CA ALA A 143 -8.60 -1.85 13.23
C ALA A 143 -8.94 -3.25 12.68
N GLU A 144 -9.46 -4.15 13.54
CA GLU A 144 -9.93 -5.48 13.12
C GLU A 144 -11.02 -5.37 12.05
N ASP A 145 -12.00 -4.48 12.23
CA ASP A 145 -13.07 -4.25 11.25
C ASP A 145 -12.51 -3.81 9.89
N HIS A 146 -11.51 -2.91 9.87
CA HIS A 146 -10.88 -2.47 8.63
C HIS A 146 -10.07 -3.58 7.95
N PHE A 147 -9.34 -4.40 8.70
CA PHE A 147 -8.65 -5.57 8.14
C PHE A 147 -9.63 -6.60 7.57
N ARG A 148 -10.74 -6.88 8.26
CA ARG A 148 -11.77 -7.80 7.75
C ARG A 148 -12.46 -7.26 6.49
N ARG A 149 -12.76 -5.97 6.42
CA ARG A 149 -13.27 -5.32 5.19
C ARG A 149 -12.26 -5.41 4.06
N SER A 150 -10.99 -5.16 4.33
CA SER A 150 -9.91 -5.29 3.36
C SER A 150 -9.85 -6.70 2.78
N LEU A 151 -9.85 -7.71 3.65
CA LEU A 151 -9.80 -9.13 3.28
C LEU A 151 -11.01 -9.53 2.43
N ASP A 152 -12.23 -9.19 2.86
CA ASP A 152 -13.47 -9.50 2.17
C ASP A 152 -13.53 -8.83 0.77
N GLN A 153 -13.08 -7.59 0.66
CA GLN A 153 -12.99 -6.91 -0.63
C GLN A 153 -11.97 -7.55 -1.56
N ALA A 154 -10.76 -7.89 -1.05
CA ALA A 154 -9.74 -8.58 -1.82
C ALA A 154 -10.23 -9.94 -2.32
N HIS A 155 -10.92 -10.69 -1.46
CA HIS A 155 -11.52 -11.98 -1.81
C HIS A 155 -12.57 -11.84 -2.93
N ARG A 156 -13.51 -10.89 -2.80
CA ARG A 156 -14.52 -10.61 -3.84
C ARG A 156 -13.93 -10.17 -5.17
N GLN A 157 -12.78 -9.50 -5.15
CA GLN A 157 -12.05 -9.09 -6.35
C GLN A 157 -11.21 -10.22 -6.97
N GLY A 158 -11.06 -11.37 -6.30
CA GLY A 158 -10.12 -12.43 -6.70
C GLY A 158 -8.66 -11.99 -6.63
N ALA A 159 -8.36 -10.98 -5.82
CA ALA A 159 -7.05 -10.34 -5.74
C ALA A 159 -6.18 -10.99 -4.66
N LEU A 160 -5.65 -12.19 -4.97
CA LEU A 160 -4.96 -13.06 -4.00
C LEU A 160 -3.80 -12.36 -3.25
N SER A 161 -3.06 -11.47 -3.92
CA SER A 161 -1.98 -10.72 -3.27
C SER A 161 -2.48 -9.74 -2.22
N TRP A 162 -3.62 -9.07 -2.47
CA TRP A 162 -4.26 -8.21 -1.47
C TRP A 162 -4.88 -9.04 -0.33
N GLU A 163 -5.47 -10.19 -0.66
CA GLU A 163 -6.00 -11.13 0.33
C GLU A 163 -4.90 -11.58 1.29
N LEU A 164 -3.71 -11.94 0.78
CA LEU A 164 -2.55 -12.31 1.59
C LEU A 164 -2.09 -11.17 2.51
N ARG A 165 -1.94 -9.95 1.99
CA ARG A 165 -1.50 -8.80 2.78
C ARG A 165 -2.48 -8.48 3.91
N SER A 166 -3.78 -8.45 3.59
CA SER A 166 -4.84 -8.20 4.57
C SER A 166 -4.90 -9.27 5.65
N ALA A 167 -4.79 -10.54 5.24
CA ALA A 167 -4.74 -11.67 6.17
C ALA A 167 -3.49 -11.65 7.05
N THR A 168 -2.35 -11.23 6.50
CA THR A 168 -1.10 -11.11 7.27
C THR A 168 -1.21 -10.03 8.36
N SER A 169 -1.72 -8.82 8.02
CA SER A 169 -1.95 -7.76 9.01
C SER A 169 -2.94 -8.18 10.09
N LEU A 170 -4.06 -8.80 9.71
CA LEU A 170 -5.05 -9.30 10.66
C LEU A 170 -4.49 -10.43 11.54
N ALA A 171 -3.76 -11.39 10.94
CA ALA A 171 -3.17 -12.50 11.69
C ALA A 171 -2.09 -12.01 12.68
N GLN A 172 -1.31 -10.99 12.32
CA GLN A 172 -0.35 -10.37 13.24
C GLN A 172 -1.08 -9.79 14.45
N MET A 173 -2.10 -8.96 14.21
CA MET A 173 -2.90 -8.37 15.28
C MET A 173 -3.54 -9.44 16.19
N LEU A 174 -4.11 -10.50 15.62
CA LEU A 174 -4.71 -11.60 16.37
C LEU A 174 -3.66 -12.34 17.20
N GLY A 175 -2.47 -12.59 16.63
CA GLY A 175 -1.34 -13.20 17.32
C GLY A 175 -0.89 -12.37 18.53
N ASP A 176 -0.75 -11.06 18.37
CA ASP A 176 -0.38 -10.13 19.45
C ASP A 176 -1.42 -10.10 20.56
N GLN A 177 -2.68 -10.41 20.26
CA GLN A 177 -3.78 -10.56 21.24
C GLN A 177 -3.87 -11.98 21.86
N GLY A 178 -2.94 -12.89 21.52
CA GLY A 178 -2.97 -14.27 21.99
C GLY A 178 -3.98 -15.19 21.28
N ARG A 179 -4.56 -14.72 20.16
CA ARG A 179 -5.53 -15.44 19.31
C ARG A 179 -4.82 -16.23 18.19
N SER A 180 -3.70 -16.91 18.53
CA SER A 180 -2.82 -17.57 17.53
C SER A 180 -3.54 -18.64 16.71
N ALA A 181 -4.46 -19.41 17.32
CA ALA A 181 -5.22 -20.44 16.59
C ALA A 181 -6.12 -19.84 15.51
N GLU A 182 -6.74 -18.68 15.77
CA GLU A 182 -7.56 -17.95 14.80
C GLU A 182 -6.68 -17.35 13.70
N ALA A 183 -5.54 -16.76 14.06
CA ALA A 183 -4.56 -16.23 13.12
C ALA A 183 -4.06 -17.30 12.13
N LEU A 184 -3.71 -18.49 12.62
CA LEU A 184 -3.30 -19.62 11.79
C LEU A 184 -4.43 -20.10 10.87
N ALA A 185 -5.65 -20.25 11.40
CA ALA A 185 -6.81 -20.68 10.62
C ALA A 185 -7.17 -19.68 9.50
N LEU A 186 -6.87 -18.39 9.70
CA LEU A 186 -7.07 -17.33 8.72
C LEU A 186 -5.99 -17.32 7.64
N LEU A 187 -4.70 -17.29 8.04
CA LEU A 187 -3.60 -17.02 7.12
C LEU A 187 -3.15 -18.25 6.34
N GLN A 188 -3.10 -19.42 6.97
CA GLN A 188 -2.57 -20.64 6.34
C GLN A 188 -3.30 -21.00 5.04
N PRO A 189 -4.66 -21.04 4.97
CA PRO A 189 -5.35 -21.41 3.73
C PRO A 189 -5.11 -20.43 2.58
N ILE A 190 -4.88 -19.13 2.87
CA ILE A 190 -4.60 -18.11 1.87
C ILE A 190 -3.18 -18.29 1.34
N TYR A 191 -2.21 -18.52 2.24
CA TYR A 191 -0.82 -18.77 1.87
C TYR A 191 -0.68 -20.01 0.98
N ASP A 192 -1.40 -21.10 1.28
CA ASP A 192 -1.33 -22.38 0.56
C ASP A 192 -1.89 -22.29 -0.88
N ARG A 193 -2.61 -21.23 -1.23
CA ARG A 193 -3.08 -20.99 -2.61
C ARG A 193 -1.98 -20.48 -3.55
N PHE A 194 -0.82 -20.05 -3.01
CA PHE A 194 0.30 -19.62 -3.83
C PHE A 194 1.11 -20.81 -4.31
N THR A 195 1.41 -20.84 -5.60
CA THR A 195 2.21 -21.89 -6.25
C THR A 195 3.59 -21.38 -6.70
N GLU A 196 3.80 -20.05 -6.66
CA GLU A 196 5.03 -19.38 -7.08
C GLU A 196 5.23 -18.07 -6.31
N GLY A 197 6.33 -17.36 -6.55
CA GLY A 197 6.58 -16.05 -5.95
C GLY A 197 7.06 -16.09 -4.49
N PHE A 198 7.46 -17.24 -3.95
CA PHE A 198 7.86 -17.43 -2.54
C PHE A 198 9.08 -16.61 -2.10
N ASN A 199 9.78 -15.98 -3.02
CA ASN A 199 10.88 -15.04 -2.74
C ASN A 199 10.42 -13.58 -2.65
N THR A 200 9.16 -13.26 -2.90
CA THR A 200 8.60 -11.91 -2.71
C THR A 200 8.52 -11.53 -1.24
N ALA A 201 8.54 -10.23 -0.96
CA ALA A 201 8.49 -9.72 0.41
C ALA A 201 7.23 -10.18 1.16
N ASP A 202 6.05 -10.08 0.54
CA ASP A 202 4.78 -10.41 1.19
C ASP A 202 4.69 -11.89 1.57
N LEU A 203 5.12 -12.82 0.69
CA LEU A 203 5.11 -14.26 1.01
C LEU A 203 6.15 -14.65 2.06
N LYS A 204 7.31 -13.96 2.10
CA LYS A 204 8.30 -14.17 3.17
C LYS A 204 7.76 -13.71 4.53
N VAL A 205 7.11 -12.54 4.59
CA VAL A 205 6.51 -12.03 5.83
C VAL A 205 5.39 -12.96 6.31
N ALA A 206 4.48 -13.37 5.42
CA ALA A 206 3.42 -14.29 5.75
C ALA A 206 3.95 -15.64 6.27
N LYS A 207 5.01 -16.18 5.62
CA LYS A 207 5.65 -17.44 6.06
C LYS A 207 6.27 -17.30 7.45
N ALA A 208 7.02 -16.21 7.69
CA ALA A 208 7.65 -15.96 8.99
C ALA A 208 6.59 -15.86 10.10
N LEU A 209 5.46 -15.18 9.83
CA LEU A 209 4.37 -15.07 10.79
C LEU A 209 3.72 -16.45 11.06
N LEU A 210 3.45 -17.24 10.02
CA LEU A 210 2.92 -18.60 10.19
C LEU A 210 3.83 -19.48 11.04
N ASP A 211 5.14 -19.34 10.91
CA ASP A 211 6.11 -20.09 11.70
C ASP A 211 6.16 -19.60 13.16
N ALA A 212 5.97 -18.30 13.39
CA ALA A 212 5.94 -17.73 14.74
C ALA A 212 4.63 -18.02 15.51
N LEU A 213 3.53 -18.27 14.82
CA LEU A 213 2.23 -18.53 15.43
C LEU A 213 2.06 -20.00 15.87
N ARG A 214 2.96 -20.93 15.46
CA ARG A 214 2.95 -22.36 15.79
C ARG A 214 3.61 -22.65 17.14
#